data_806c524e6ada5681ed1ced11fcfed22f
#
_entry.id   806c524e6ada5681ed1ced11fcfed22f
#
_cell.length_a   1.000
_cell.length_b   1.000
_cell.length_c   1.000
_cell.angle_alpha   90.00
_cell.angle_beta   90.00
_cell.angle_gamma   90.00
#
_symmetry.space_group_name_H-M   'P 1'
#
loop_
_entity.id
_entity.type
_entity.pdbx_description
1 polymer ?
#
loop_
_entity_poly.entity_id
_entity_poly.type
_entity_poly.pdbx_seq_one_letter_code
_entity_poly.pdbx_strand_id
1 'polypeptide(L)'
;MEKLILDMIMKEKSLNKMIKGIIFDLDGTILDTLDDLFYSTNYALEQYNLKIRTYEEIRCFVGNGVRVLIEKAVGVNYQHLVEDVLKTFKAHYQVHSFDHIRYYKYIEDVLKELKKQEIKLSVVTNKFDAAAQEIINKYFPGIFDIVLGETKELNRKPHPDMCNYVLNKLGLTNSEVIYIGDSEVDLETAKNANLKCISCSWGFRTKDELLSSGANVIIDNPLEILKMIKK
;
A
#
# COMPACT_ATOMS: atom_id res chain seq x y z
N MET A 1 27.04 6.30 -34.12
CA MET A 1 25.86 7.15 -34.28
C MET A 1 24.57 6.32 -34.34
N GLU A 2 24.47 5.33 -35.24
CA GLU A 2 23.28 4.44 -35.35
C GLU A 2 22.92 3.68 -34.08
N LYS A 3 23.89 3.15 -33.34
CA LYS A 3 23.65 2.44 -32.07
C LYS A 3 23.06 3.36 -31.00
N LEU A 4 23.51 4.62 -30.95
CA LEU A 4 22.99 5.63 -30.01
C LEU A 4 21.55 6.05 -30.36
N ILE A 5 21.24 6.15 -31.66
CA ILE A 5 19.90 6.44 -32.17
C ILE A 5 18.97 5.25 -31.92
N LEU A 6 19.46 4.03 -32.12
CA LEU A 6 18.72 2.81 -31.84
C LEU A 6 18.43 2.66 -30.35
N ASP A 7 19.40 2.95 -29.48
CA ASP A 7 19.23 2.94 -28.02
C ASP A 7 18.29 4.06 -27.55
N MET A 8 18.30 5.22 -28.17
CA MET A 8 17.32 6.29 -27.92
C MET A 8 15.91 5.90 -28.37
N ILE A 9 15.76 5.33 -29.57
CA ILE A 9 14.46 4.84 -30.10
C ILE A 9 13.96 3.66 -29.26
N MET A 10 14.83 2.76 -28.81
CA MET A 10 14.45 1.67 -27.92
C MET A 10 14.08 2.18 -26.52
N LYS A 11 14.75 3.21 -26.02
CA LYS A 11 14.40 3.91 -24.77
C LYS A 11 13.08 4.67 -24.90
N GLU A 12 12.82 5.37 -26.01
CA GLU A 12 11.52 6.01 -26.28
C GLU A 12 10.39 5.00 -26.49
N LYS A 13 10.64 3.88 -27.17
CA LYS A 13 9.65 2.79 -27.30
C LYS A 13 9.39 2.07 -25.99
N SER A 14 10.36 2.01 -25.07
CA SER A 14 10.19 1.54 -23.69
C SER A 14 9.37 2.51 -22.83
N LEU A 15 9.37 3.82 -23.16
CA LEU A 15 8.62 4.87 -22.43
C LEU A 15 7.13 4.97 -22.85
N ASN A 16 6.72 4.33 -23.94
CA ASN A 16 5.36 4.42 -24.50
C ASN A 16 4.59 3.10 -24.48
N LYS A 17 4.91 2.16 -23.57
CA LYS A 17 3.99 1.04 -23.35
C LYS A 17 2.77 1.56 -22.60
N MET A 18 1.61 1.36 -23.19
CA MET A 18 0.33 1.74 -22.60
C MET A 18 0.14 1.01 -21.26
N ILE A 19 -0.09 1.76 -20.19
CA ILE A 19 -0.42 1.20 -18.88
C ILE A 19 -1.77 0.49 -18.98
N LYS A 20 -1.80 -0.78 -18.59
CA LYS A 20 -2.98 -1.66 -18.61
C LYS A 20 -3.42 -2.08 -17.23
N GLY A 21 -2.56 -1.89 -16.21
CA GLY A 21 -2.87 -2.24 -14.84
C GLY A 21 -2.26 -1.30 -13.82
N ILE A 22 -2.87 -1.23 -12.65
CA ILE A 22 -2.37 -0.51 -11.48
C ILE A 22 -2.47 -1.44 -10.29
N ILE A 23 -1.38 -1.52 -9.53
CA ILE A 23 -1.34 -2.12 -8.21
C ILE A 23 -1.32 -0.99 -7.19
N PHE A 24 -2.26 -0.99 -6.27
CA PHE A 24 -2.32 -0.04 -5.16
C PHE A 24 -1.91 -0.71 -3.85
N ASP A 25 -1.28 0.02 -2.96
CA ASP A 25 -1.39 -0.28 -1.54
C ASP A 25 -2.79 0.09 -1.03
N LEU A 26 -3.12 -0.34 0.18
CA LEU A 26 -4.43 -0.10 0.79
C LEU A 26 -4.36 1.02 1.84
N ASP A 27 -3.69 0.73 2.96
CA ASP A 27 -3.65 1.60 4.13
C ASP A 27 -2.76 2.82 3.85
N GLY A 28 -3.31 4.03 3.90
CA GLY A 28 -2.60 5.26 3.54
C GLY A 28 -2.64 5.62 2.05
N THR A 29 -3.09 4.71 1.18
CA THR A 29 -3.12 4.94 -0.26
C THR A 29 -4.55 5.05 -0.80
N ILE A 30 -5.39 4.05 -0.58
CA ILE A 30 -6.80 4.03 -1.00
C ILE A 30 -7.70 4.51 0.13
N LEU A 31 -7.41 4.09 1.36
CA LEU A 31 -8.17 4.41 2.57
C LEU A 31 -7.26 4.94 3.66
N ASP A 32 -7.77 5.92 4.41
CA ASP A 32 -7.20 6.34 5.68
C ASP A 32 -7.74 5.42 6.78
N THR A 33 -6.87 4.56 7.27
CA THR A 33 -7.16 3.53 8.28
C THR A 33 -6.38 3.78 9.57
N LEU A 34 -5.68 4.92 9.69
CA LEU A 34 -4.73 5.16 10.76
C LEU A 34 -5.41 5.27 12.13
N ASP A 35 -6.61 5.86 12.19
CA ASP A 35 -7.34 6.02 13.43
C ASP A 35 -7.65 4.65 14.07
N ASP A 36 -8.15 3.68 13.29
CA ASP A 36 -8.48 2.36 13.82
C ASP A 36 -7.22 1.59 14.29
N LEU A 37 -6.09 1.76 13.58
CA LEU A 37 -4.80 1.21 14.00
C LEU A 37 -4.31 1.88 15.29
N PHE A 38 -4.45 3.20 15.38
CA PHE A 38 -4.07 3.98 16.57
C PHE A 38 -4.85 3.55 17.81
N TYR A 39 -6.18 3.52 17.73
CA TYR A 39 -7.02 3.15 18.86
C TYR A 39 -6.79 1.69 19.28
N SER A 40 -6.74 0.77 18.32
CA SER A 40 -6.54 -0.65 18.63
C SER A 40 -5.15 -0.94 19.22
N THR A 41 -4.11 -0.25 18.75
CA THR A 41 -2.76 -0.39 19.31
C THR A 41 -2.72 0.11 20.75
N ASN A 42 -3.25 1.29 21.01
CA ASN A 42 -3.24 1.87 22.35
C ASN A 42 -4.12 1.08 23.32
N TYR A 43 -5.29 0.62 22.88
CA TYR A 43 -6.11 -0.30 23.67
C TYR A 43 -5.29 -1.54 24.08
N ALA A 44 -4.58 -2.16 23.13
CA ALA A 44 -3.80 -3.35 23.44
C ALA A 44 -2.65 -3.06 24.41
N LEU A 45 -1.95 -1.93 24.27
CA LEU A 45 -0.88 -1.52 25.18
C LEU A 45 -1.39 -1.30 26.61
N GLU A 46 -2.55 -0.66 26.77
CA GLU A 46 -3.18 -0.39 28.08
C GLU A 46 -3.50 -1.66 28.85
N GLN A 47 -3.95 -2.75 28.17
CA GLN A 47 -4.25 -4.03 28.80
C GLN A 47 -3.04 -4.65 29.51
N TYR A 48 -1.82 -4.26 29.14
CA TYR A 48 -0.55 -4.72 29.74
C TYR A 48 0.18 -3.63 30.52
N ASN A 49 -0.50 -2.52 30.86
CA ASN A 49 0.08 -1.38 31.57
C ASN A 49 1.33 -0.80 30.87
N LEU A 50 1.39 -0.90 29.53
CA LEU A 50 2.44 -0.32 28.71
C LEU A 50 2.13 1.14 28.38
N LYS A 51 3.20 1.93 28.10
CA LYS A 51 3.05 3.31 27.66
C LYS A 51 2.28 3.36 26.33
N ILE A 52 1.20 4.13 26.30
CA ILE A 52 0.49 4.44 25.06
C ILE A 52 1.36 5.24 24.10
N ARG A 53 1.11 5.10 22.81
CA ARG A 53 1.84 5.77 21.73
C ARG A 53 1.05 6.96 21.23
N THR A 54 1.78 8.00 20.83
CA THR A 54 1.17 9.15 20.14
C THR A 54 0.72 8.74 18.75
N TYR A 55 -0.17 9.54 18.17
CA TYR A 55 -0.64 9.34 16.80
C TYR A 55 0.50 9.33 15.80
N GLU A 56 1.47 10.23 15.97
CA GLU A 56 2.65 10.34 15.14
C GLU A 56 3.59 9.12 15.26
N GLU A 57 3.77 8.57 16.48
CA GLU A 57 4.53 7.34 16.65
C GLU A 57 3.86 6.18 15.89
N ILE A 58 2.52 6.02 16.02
CA ILE A 58 1.79 4.97 15.30
C ILE A 58 1.89 5.16 13.79
N ARG A 59 1.72 6.39 13.28
CA ARG A 59 1.90 6.72 11.86
C ARG A 59 3.27 6.24 11.33
N CYS A 60 4.34 6.49 12.07
CA CYS A 60 5.69 6.05 11.70
C CYS A 60 5.90 4.53 11.82
N PHE A 61 5.10 3.82 12.62
CA PHE A 61 5.25 2.38 12.81
C PHE A 61 4.52 1.55 11.76
N VAL A 62 3.48 2.11 11.12
CA VAL A 62 2.67 1.45 10.09
C VAL A 62 3.46 1.27 8.78
N GLY A 63 3.08 0.26 7.98
CA GLY A 63 3.64 -0.05 6.66
C GLY A 63 4.22 -1.46 6.56
N ASN A 64 4.85 -1.96 7.62
CA ASN A 64 5.53 -3.26 7.65
C ASN A 64 4.68 -4.38 8.29
N GLY A 65 3.35 -4.24 8.27
CA GLY A 65 2.41 -5.20 8.86
C GLY A 65 2.27 -5.07 10.38
N VAL A 66 1.19 -5.68 10.88
CA VAL A 66 0.75 -5.49 12.28
C VAL A 66 1.77 -5.98 13.30
N ARG A 67 2.51 -7.08 13.01
CA ARG A 67 3.54 -7.57 13.92
C ARG A 67 4.59 -6.49 14.19
N VAL A 68 5.13 -5.89 13.14
CA VAL A 68 6.17 -4.84 13.28
C VAL A 68 5.61 -3.59 13.96
N LEU A 69 4.36 -3.22 13.68
CA LEU A 69 3.67 -2.15 14.41
C LEU A 69 3.69 -2.43 15.92
N ILE A 70 3.28 -3.63 16.34
CA ILE A 70 3.23 -4.00 17.77
C ILE A 70 4.64 -4.11 18.38
N GLU A 71 5.63 -4.70 17.68
CA GLU A 71 7.02 -4.74 18.13
C GLU A 71 7.58 -3.34 18.44
N LYS A 72 7.34 -2.38 17.55
CA LYS A 72 7.72 -0.99 17.75
C LYS A 72 6.92 -0.32 18.87
N ALA A 73 5.62 -0.57 18.95
CA ALA A 73 4.74 0.02 19.93
C ALA A 73 5.06 -0.45 21.35
N VAL A 74 5.31 -1.72 21.54
CA VAL A 74 5.73 -2.31 22.83
C VAL A 74 7.08 -1.75 23.29
N GLY A 75 8.01 -1.57 22.35
CA GLY A 75 9.35 -1.03 22.64
C GLY A 75 10.34 -2.10 23.12
N VAL A 76 11.62 -1.74 23.10
CA VAL A 76 12.74 -2.69 23.28
C VAL A 76 12.75 -3.42 24.61
N ASN A 77 12.26 -2.78 25.69
CA ASN A 77 12.30 -3.35 27.04
C ASN A 77 11.21 -4.39 27.31
N TYR A 78 10.18 -4.46 26.46
CA TYR A 78 9.00 -5.29 26.67
C TYR A 78 8.74 -6.28 25.52
N GLN A 79 9.77 -6.63 24.76
CA GLN A 79 9.66 -7.52 23.59
C GLN A 79 9.07 -8.90 23.92
N HIS A 80 9.20 -9.36 25.17
CA HIS A 80 8.59 -10.60 25.67
C HIS A 80 7.06 -10.55 25.71
N LEU A 81 6.42 -9.35 25.64
CA LEU A 81 4.97 -9.16 25.62
C LEU A 81 4.40 -9.04 24.21
N VAL A 82 5.22 -9.02 23.17
CA VAL A 82 4.78 -8.79 21.78
C VAL A 82 3.66 -9.74 21.37
N GLU A 83 3.76 -11.03 21.66
CA GLU A 83 2.74 -12.02 21.26
C GLU A 83 1.40 -11.76 21.95
N ASP A 84 1.41 -11.45 23.22
CA ASP A 84 0.20 -11.20 24.01
C ASP A 84 -0.47 -9.88 23.56
N VAL A 85 0.31 -8.81 23.38
CA VAL A 85 -0.18 -7.51 22.89
C VAL A 85 -0.72 -7.67 21.47
N LEU A 86 -0.03 -8.42 20.59
CA LEU A 86 -0.47 -8.69 19.23
C LEU A 86 -1.80 -9.46 19.20
N LYS A 87 -1.96 -10.44 20.08
CA LYS A 87 -3.21 -11.17 20.21
C LYS A 87 -4.36 -10.25 20.63
N THR A 88 -4.13 -9.42 21.62
CA THR A 88 -5.12 -8.43 22.11
C THR A 88 -5.46 -7.39 21.05
N PHE A 89 -4.44 -6.87 20.34
CA PHE A 89 -4.64 -5.98 19.21
C PHE A 89 -5.54 -6.63 18.14
N LYS A 90 -5.25 -7.86 17.73
CA LYS A 90 -6.02 -8.56 16.69
C LYS A 90 -7.48 -8.72 17.09
N ALA A 91 -7.75 -9.11 18.33
CA ALA A 91 -9.10 -9.26 18.83
C ALA A 91 -9.87 -7.93 18.83
N HIS A 92 -9.25 -6.85 19.27
CA HIS A 92 -9.84 -5.52 19.26
C HIS A 92 -10.03 -5.00 17.82
N TYR A 93 -8.99 -5.07 17.00
CA TYR A 93 -9.03 -4.59 15.63
C TYR A 93 -10.06 -5.33 14.76
N GLN A 94 -10.28 -6.62 15.01
CA GLN A 94 -11.31 -7.40 14.30
C GLN A 94 -12.71 -6.81 14.47
N VAL A 95 -12.99 -6.22 15.61
CA VAL A 95 -14.31 -5.62 15.92
C VAL A 95 -14.37 -4.16 15.48
N HIS A 96 -13.24 -3.44 15.58
CA HIS A 96 -13.16 -1.97 15.46
C HIS A 96 -12.45 -1.47 14.20
N SER A 97 -12.14 -2.34 13.25
CA SER A 97 -11.38 -1.99 12.04
C SER A 97 -12.18 -1.18 11.00
N PHE A 98 -13.43 -0.81 11.30
CA PHE A 98 -14.32 -0.06 10.44
C PHE A 98 -14.91 1.18 11.11
N ASP A 99 -14.46 1.51 12.32
CA ASP A 99 -15.09 2.57 13.09
C ASP A 99 -14.72 3.96 12.58
N HIS A 100 -13.52 4.12 12.01
CA HIS A 100 -12.98 5.43 11.61
C HIS A 100 -12.41 5.45 10.19
N ILE A 101 -12.60 4.40 9.38
CA ILE A 101 -12.11 4.39 7.99
C ILE A 101 -12.68 5.55 7.19
N ARG A 102 -11.81 6.26 6.49
CA ARG A 102 -12.17 7.35 5.60
C ARG A 102 -11.61 7.16 4.20
N TYR A 103 -12.37 7.62 3.20
CA TYR A 103 -11.87 7.73 1.84
C TYR A 103 -10.93 8.94 1.72
N TYR A 104 -9.84 8.79 1.01
CA TYR A 104 -9.14 9.96 0.49
C TYR A 104 -9.98 10.64 -0.58
N LYS A 105 -9.96 11.97 -0.58
CA LYS A 105 -10.75 12.76 -1.53
C LYS A 105 -10.45 12.35 -2.98
N TYR A 106 -11.47 12.15 -3.78
CA TYR A 106 -11.45 11.76 -5.20
C TYR A 106 -10.99 10.33 -5.50
N ILE A 107 -10.56 9.52 -4.52
CA ILE A 107 -10.05 8.17 -4.80
C ILE A 107 -11.12 7.28 -5.45
N GLU A 108 -12.35 7.36 -4.96
CA GLU A 108 -13.46 6.58 -5.49
C GLU A 108 -13.78 6.95 -6.94
N ASP A 109 -13.80 8.24 -7.26
CA ASP A 109 -14.04 8.74 -8.62
C ASP A 109 -12.94 8.28 -9.58
N VAL A 110 -11.67 8.35 -9.12
CA VAL A 110 -10.51 7.89 -9.89
C VAL A 110 -10.60 6.40 -10.18
N LEU A 111 -10.88 5.57 -9.17
CA LEU A 111 -11.00 4.12 -9.35
C LEU A 111 -12.12 3.75 -10.34
N LYS A 112 -13.28 4.41 -10.23
CA LYS A 112 -14.40 4.22 -11.19
C LYS A 112 -14.02 4.62 -12.61
N GLU A 113 -13.29 5.74 -12.76
CA GLU A 113 -12.87 6.21 -14.09
C GLU A 113 -11.82 5.29 -14.71
N LEU A 114 -10.85 4.80 -13.90
CA LEU A 114 -9.88 3.79 -14.35
C LEU A 114 -10.56 2.50 -14.83
N LYS A 115 -11.56 2.05 -14.09
CA LYS A 115 -12.33 0.85 -14.46
C LYS A 115 -13.09 1.04 -15.79
N LYS A 116 -13.66 2.24 -16.04
CA LYS A 116 -14.28 2.58 -17.34
C LYS A 116 -13.28 2.57 -18.50
N GLN A 117 -12.02 2.89 -18.22
CA GLN A 117 -10.92 2.84 -19.19
C GLN A 117 -10.33 1.43 -19.34
N GLU A 118 -10.99 0.41 -18.76
CA GLU A 118 -10.58 -0.99 -18.79
C GLU A 118 -9.19 -1.27 -18.17
N ILE A 119 -8.71 -0.37 -17.31
CA ILE A 119 -7.48 -0.58 -16.54
C ILE A 119 -7.74 -1.66 -15.49
N LYS A 120 -6.86 -2.65 -15.41
CA LYS A 120 -6.89 -3.68 -14.38
C LYS A 120 -6.44 -3.10 -13.04
N LEU A 121 -7.27 -3.24 -12.01
CA LEU A 121 -7.01 -2.68 -10.70
C LEU A 121 -6.75 -3.79 -9.69
N SER A 122 -5.67 -3.66 -8.92
CA SER A 122 -5.32 -4.64 -7.89
C SER A 122 -4.86 -3.96 -6.63
N VAL A 123 -5.03 -4.64 -5.50
CA VAL A 123 -4.51 -4.24 -4.20
C VAL A 123 -3.44 -5.24 -3.75
N VAL A 124 -2.29 -4.73 -3.30
CA VAL A 124 -1.22 -5.50 -2.65
C VAL A 124 -0.84 -4.80 -1.35
N THR A 125 -1.15 -5.43 -0.22
CA THR A 125 -0.99 -4.80 1.10
C THR A 125 -0.39 -5.75 2.14
N ASN A 126 0.34 -5.19 3.12
CA ASN A 126 0.82 -5.92 4.31
C ASN A 126 -0.25 -6.10 5.41
N LYS A 127 -1.48 -5.67 5.12
CA LYS A 127 -2.64 -6.01 5.95
C LYS A 127 -2.99 -7.50 5.79
N PHE A 128 -3.50 -8.15 6.83
CA PHE A 128 -3.99 -9.53 6.73
C PHE A 128 -4.99 -9.68 5.60
N ASP A 129 -4.86 -10.74 4.80
CA ASP A 129 -5.67 -10.94 3.60
C ASP A 129 -7.18 -10.90 3.90
N ALA A 130 -7.65 -11.62 4.91
CA ALA A 130 -9.06 -11.62 5.28
C ALA A 130 -9.60 -10.21 5.59
N ALA A 131 -8.81 -9.38 6.30
CA ALA A 131 -9.20 -8.00 6.61
C ALA A 131 -9.16 -7.10 5.36
N ALA A 132 -8.18 -7.29 4.47
CA ALA A 132 -8.09 -6.55 3.21
C ALA A 132 -9.29 -6.86 2.30
N GLN A 133 -9.65 -8.16 2.17
CA GLN A 133 -10.80 -8.61 1.41
C GLN A 133 -12.10 -8.02 1.94
N GLU A 134 -12.31 -8.06 3.26
CA GLU A 134 -13.51 -7.54 3.91
C GLU A 134 -13.66 -6.03 3.68
N ILE A 135 -12.59 -5.26 3.87
CA ILE A 135 -12.56 -3.80 3.66
C ILE A 135 -12.88 -3.48 2.19
N ILE A 136 -12.19 -4.12 1.25
CA ILE A 136 -12.40 -3.84 -0.17
C ILE A 136 -13.81 -4.23 -0.61
N ASN A 137 -14.34 -5.36 -0.17
CA ASN A 137 -15.70 -5.76 -0.49
C ASN A 137 -16.76 -4.80 0.08
N LYS A 138 -16.50 -4.21 1.23
CA LYS A 138 -17.41 -3.24 1.86
C LYS A 138 -17.35 -1.87 1.19
N TYR A 139 -16.15 -1.35 0.90
CA TYR A 139 -15.96 0.03 0.44
C TYR A 139 -15.89 0.15 -1.09
N PHE A 140 -15.42 -0.88 -1.79
CA PHE A 140 -15.19 -0.87 -3.24
C PHE A 140 -15.69 -2.13 -3.94
N PRO A 141 -16.96 -2.55 -3.74
CA PRO A 141 -17.48 -3.78 -4.31
C PRO A 141 -17.32 -3.81 -5.84
N GLY A 142 -16.65 -4.84 -6.39
CA GLY A 142 -16.49 -5.04 -7.82
C GLY A 142 -15.51 -4.11 -8.54
N ILE A 143 -14.77 -3.27 -7.82
CA ILE A 143 -13.79 -2.34 -8.42
C ILE A 143 -12.48 -3.06 -8.75
N PHE A 144 -11.95 -3.85 -7.82
CA PHE A 144 -10.65 -4.49 -7.98
C PHE A 144 -10.76 -5.89 -8.61
N ASP A 145 -9.84 -6.17 -9.54
CA ASP A 145 -9.74 -7.49 -10.20
C ASP A 145 -9.04 -8.49 -9.26
N ILE A 146 -8.06 -8.04 -8.47
CA ILE A 146 -7.34 -8.85 -7.47
C ILE A 146 -7.13 -8.01 -6.20
N VAL A 147 -7.40 -8.61 -5.06
CA VAL A 147 -7.04 -8.09 -3.73
C VAL A 147 -6.15 -9.13 -3.07
N LEU A 148 -4.98 -8.72 -2.60
CA LEU A 148 -4.00 -9.62 -2.00
C LEU A 148 -3.40 -8.97 -0.76
N GLY A 149 -3.72 -9.52 0.40
CA GLY A 149 -3.12 -9.19 1.68
C GLY A 149 -2.04 -10.16 2.10
N GLU A 150 -1.49 -9.98 3.33
CA GLU A 150 -0.49 -10.87 3.90
C GLU A 150 -1.08 -12.27 4.12
N THR A 151 -0.44 -13.29 3.55
CA THR A 151 -0.74 -14.71 3.75
C THR A 151 0.54 -15.44 4.17
N LYS A 152 0.44 -16.76 4.41
CA LYS A 152 1.62 -17.60 4.72
C LYS A 152 2.32 -18.11 3.46
N GLU A 153 1.65 -18.08 2.33
CA GLU A 153 2.08 -18.69 1.06
C GLU A 153 3.01 -17.77 0.26
N LEU A 154 2.89 -16.45 0.46
CA LEU A 154 3.69 -15.45 -0.24
C LEU A 154 4.44 -14.57 0.75
N ASN A 155 5.68 -14.23 0.38
CA ASN A 155 6.42 -13.25 1.15
C ASN A 155 5.76 -11.87 1.02
N ARG A 156 5.57 -11.21 2.17
CA ARG A 156 4.96 -9.86 2.24
C ARG A 156 5.88 -8.78 1.67
N LYS A 157 5.35 -7.61 1.41
CA LYS A 157 6.12 -6.41 1.05
C LYS A 157 7.22 -6.14 2.10
N PRO A 158 8.46 -5.77 1.67
CA PRO A 158 8.86 -5.35 0.33
C PRO A 158 9.30 -6.48 -0.62
N HIS A 159 9.08 -7.77 -0.28
CA HIS A 159 9.35 -8.87 -1.21
C HIS A 159 8.43 -8.76 -2.45
N PRO A 160 8.92 -9.08 -3.67
CA PRO A 160 8.15 -8.90 -4.90
C PRO A 160 7.07 -9.97 -5.16
N ASP A 161 6.99 -11.02 -4.34
CA ASP A 161 6.13 -12.19 -4.57
C ASP A 161 4.67 -11.81 -4.84
N MET A 162 4.11 -10.94 -4.01
CA MET A 162 2.72 -10.52 -4.13
C MET A 162 2.46 -9.77 -5.44
N CYS A 163 3.38 -8.87 -5.84
CA CYS A 163 3.29 -8.16 -7.11
C CYS A 163 3.43 -9.12 -8.30
N ASN A 164 4.39 -10.04 -8.25
CA ASN A 164 4.61 -11.04 -9.29
C ASN A 164 3.39 -11.98 -9.43
N TYR A 165 2.76 -12.35 -8.31
CA TYR A 165 1.52 -13.11 -8.34
C TYR A 165 0.41 -12.36 -9.08
N VAL A 166 0.22 -11.07 -8.78
CA VAL A 166 -0.77 -10.21 -9.45
C VAL A 166 -0.48 -10.10 -10.95
N LEU A 167 0.76 -9.81 -11.34
CA LEU A 167 1.18 -9.73 -12.74
C LEU A 167 0.85 -11.02 -13.51
N ASN A 168 1.23 -12.17 -12.94
CA ASN A 168 0.96 -13.47 -13.55
C ASN A 168 -0.55 -13.74 -13.69
N LYS A 169 -1.35 -13.44 -12.69
CA LYS A 169 -2.81 -13.64 -12.71
C LYS A 169 -3.50 -12.76 -13.74
N LEU A 170 -3.02 -11.53 -13.93
CA LEU A 170 -3.56 -10.60 -14.89
C LEU A 170 -3.03 -10.82 -16.34
N GLY A 171 -1.95 -11.60 -16.48
CA GLY A 171 -1.28 -11.78 -17.78
C GLY A 171 -0.59 -10.49 -18.25
N LEU A 172 -0.14 -9.64 -17.33
CA LEU A 172 0.51 -8.37 -17.62
C LEU A 172 2.01 -8.42 -17.34
N THR A 173 2.76 -7.62 -18.08
CA THR A 173 4.21 -7.43 -17.86
C THR A 173 4.45 -6.25 -16.93
N ASN A 174 5.63 -6.23 -16.28
CA ASN A 174 6.06 -5.14 -15.40
C ASN A 174 5.97 -3.76 -16.07
N SER A 175 6.24 -3.69 -17.38
CA SER A 175 6.19 -2.42 -18.12
C SER A 175 4.77 -1.94 -18.47
N GLU A 176 3.75 -2.76 -18.24
CA GLU A 176 2.33 -2.44 -18.45
C GLU A 176 1.61 -2.09 -17.16
N VAL A 177 2.31 -2.19 -16.00
CA VAL A 177 1.72 -1.97 -14.68
C VAL A 177 2.51 -0.91 -13.93
N ILE A 178 1.82 -0.05 -13.21
CA ILE A 178 2.40 0.88 -12.23
C ILE A 178 1.98 0.47 -10.82
N TYR A 179 2.85 0.76 -9.85
CA TYR A 179 2.57 0.59 -8.44
C TYR A 179 2.30 1.97 -7.82
N ILE A 180 1.27 2.08 -6.97
CA ILE A 180 0.93 3.32 -6.25
C ILE A 180 0.89 3.00 -4.76
N GLY A 181 1.65 3.75 -3.96
CA GLY A 181 1.71 3.61 -2.52
C GLY A 181 2.19 4.88 -1.82
N ASP A 182 2.16 4.89 -0.51
CA ASP A 182 2.44 6.08 0.31
C ASP A 182 3.66 5.96 1.22
N SER A 183 4.42 4.86 1.11
CA SER A 183 5.51 4.54 2.03
C SER A 183 6.81 4.10 1.35
N GLU A 184 7.88 4.08 2.14
CA GLU A 184 9.17 3.50 1.76
C GLU A 184 9.07 2.00 1.41
N VAL A 185 8.12 1.29 2.04
CA VAL A 185 7.88 -0.13 1.76
C VAL A 185 7.35 -0.32 0.35
N ASP A 186 6.51 0.59 -0.13
CA ASP A 186 5.95 0.55 -1.48
C ASP A 186 6.99 0.84 -2.54
N LEU A 187 7.85 1.82 -2.28
CA LEU A 187 9.00 2.14 -3.15
C LEU A 187 9.91 0.93 -3.31
N GLU A 188 10.26 0.28 -2.20
CA GLU A 188 11.11 -0.91 -2.22
C GLU A 188 10.42 -2.11 -2.89
N THR A 189 9.13 -2.31 -2.62
CA THR A 189 8.31 -3.35 -3.26
C THR A 189 8.30 -3.19 -4.78
N ALA A 190 7.98 -1.99 -5.25
CA ALA A 190 7.93 -1.71 -6.68
C ALA A 190 9.31 -1.90 -7.34
N LYS A 191 10.38 -1.44 -6.69
CA LYS A 191 11.76 -1.65 -7.14
C LYS A 191 12.10 -3.15 -7.25
N ASN A 192 11.80 -3.92 -6.22
CA ASN A 192 12.08 -5.36 -6.19
C ASN A 192 11.25 -6.13 -7.23
N ALA A 193 10.05 -5.67 -7.54
CA ALA A 193 9.18 -6.21 -8.59
C ALA A 193 9.48 -5.64 -9.99
N ASN A 194 10.48 -4.77 -10.16
CA ASN A 194 10.76 -4.03 -11.39
C ASN A 194 9.55 -3.26 -11.94
N LEU A 195 8.74 -2.68 -11.07
CA LEU A 195 7.60 -1.84 -11.40
C LEU A 195 7.98 -0.35 -11.29
N LYS A 196 7.34 0.49 -12.11
CA LYS A 196 7.37 1.93 -11.90
C LYS A 196 6.52 2.26 -10.67
N CYS A 197 7.11 2.98 -9.69
CA CYS A 197 6.41 3.45 -8.52
C CYS A 197 5.98 4.91 -8.68
N ILE A 198 4.76 5.21 -8.24
CA ILE A 198 4.24 6.55 -8.02
C ILE A 198 3.89 6.64 -6.54
N SER A 199 4.53 7.55 -5.83
CA SER A 199 4.24 7.79 -4.42
C SER A 199 3.13 8.82 -4.26
N CYS A 200 2.22 8.60 -3.31
CA CYS A 200 1.20 9.57 -2.97
C CYS A 200 1.51 10.26 -1.64
N SER A 201 1.39 11.60 -1.62
CA SER A 201 1.73 12.42 -0.44
C SER A 201 0.55 12.67 0.49
N TRP A 202 -0.63 12.15 0.17
CA TRP A 202 -1.81 12.27 1.04
C TRP A 202 -1.89 11.17 2.11
N GLY A 203 -0.99 10.17 2.06
CA GLY A 203 -0.97 9.01 2.94
C GLY A 203 -0.23 9.23 4.25
N PHE A 204 0.36 8.15 4.79
CA PHE A 204 1.01 8.16 6.09
C PHE A 204 2.42 8.74 6.08
N ARG A 205 3.11 8.80 4.93
CA ARG A 205 4.42 9.47 4.83
C ARG A 205 4.27 10.86 4.26
N THR A 206 5.00 11.79 4.85
CA THR A 206 5.14 13.15 4.33
C THR A 206 5.93 13.14 3.01
N LYS A 207 5.78 14.19 2.23
CA LYS A 207 6.52 14.36 0.97
C LYS A 207 8.04 14.30 1.18
N ASP A 208 8.54 14.89 2.27
CA ASP A 208 9.96 14.90 2.58
C ASP A 208 10.46 13.51 2.97
N GLU A 209 9.67 12.72 3.72
CA GLU A 209 9.97 11.32 4.04
C GLU A 209 10.03 10.47 2.75
N LEU A 210 9.08 10.66 1.82
CA LEU A 210 9.06 9.96 0.53
C LEU A 210 10.28 10.32 -0.33
N LEU A 211 10.62 11.61 -0.43
CA LEU A 211 11.81 12.07 -1.15
C LEU A 211 13.08 11.49 -0.55
N SER A 212 13.20 11.51 0.78
CA SER A 212 14.35 10.95 1.50
C SER A 212 14.48 9.43 1.30
N SER A 213 13.36 8.75 1.06
CA SER A 213 13.29 7.30 0.75
C SER A 213 13.54 7.00 -0.74
N GLY A 214 13.78 8.02 -1.57
CA GLY A 214 14.11 7.85 -2.98
C GLY A 214 12.93 7.89 -3.96
N ALA A 215 11.79 8.45 -3.56
CA ALA A 215 10.66 8.63 -4.47
C ALA A 215 11.03 9.59 -5.61
N ASN A 216 10.86 9.12 -6.86
CA ASN A 216 11.14 9.90 -8.07
C ASN A 216 9.89 10.60 -8.63
N VAL A 217 8.72 10.05 -8.37
CA VAL A 217 7.42 10.57 -8.82
C VAL A 217 6.51 10.62 -7.61
N ILE A 218 6.11 11.81 -7.23
CA ILE A 218 5.17 12.04 -6.12
C ILE A 218 3.96 12.81 -6.68
N ILE A 219 2.77 12.37 -6.32
CA ILE A 219 1.51 13.04 -6.65
C ILE A 219 0.83 13.48 -5.35
N ASP A 220 0.23 14.67 -5.40
CA ASP A 220 -0.40 15.28 -4.23
C ASP A 220 -1.94 15.12 -4.25
N ASN A 221 -2.50 14.61 -5.36
CA ASN A 221 -3.94 14.44 -5.52
C ASN A 221 -4.25 13.18 -6.35
N PRO A 222 -5.23 12.34 -5.94
CA PRO A 222 -5.62 11.15 -6.69
C PRO A 222 -5.99 11.40 -8.16
N LEU A 223 -6.57 12.56 -8.50
CA LEU A 223 -6.89 12.92 -9.89
C LEU A 223 -5.67 12.96 -10.82
N GLU A 224 -4.46 13.09 -10.28
CA GLU A 224 -3.23 13.07 -11.08
C GLU A 224 -2.95 11.68 -11.67
N ILE A 225 -3.44 10.62 -11.04
CA ILE A 225 -3.34 9.25 -11.56
C ILE A 225 -3.90 9.17 -12.98
N LEU A 226 -5.06 9.80 -13.22
CA LEU A 226 -5.71 9.80 -14.54
C LEU A 226 -4.87 10.50 -15.62
N LYS A 227 -4.05 11.48 -15.24
CA LYS A 227 -3.16 12.19 -16.19
C LYS A 227 -1.99 11.31 -16.63
N MET A 228 -1.54 10.40 -15.77
CA MET A 228 -0.39 9.54 -16.03
C MET A 228 -0.71 8.34 -16.94
N ILE A 229 -2.01 8.03 -17.10
CA ILE A 229 -2.50 6.87 -17.88
C ILE A 229 -3.02 7.31 -19.25
N LYS A 230 -3.25 8.61 -19.45
CA LYS A 230 -3.73 9.13 -20.75
C LYS A 230 -2.74 8.77 -21.85
N LYS A 231 -3.31 8.15 -22.88
CA LYS A 231 -2.68 7.82 -24.17
C LYS A 231 -2.12 9.06 -24.87
#